data_bd8294dff72bffbe1da0b4ea27a3e96e
#
_entry.id   bd8294dff72bffbe1da0b4ea27a3e96e
#
_cell.length_a   1.000
_cell.length_b   1.000
_cell.length_c   1.000
_cell.angle_alpha   90.00
_cell.angle_beta   90.00
_cell.angle_gamma   90.00
#
_symmetry.space_group_name_H-M   'P 1'
#
loop_
_entity.id
_entity.type
_entity.pdbx_description
1 polymer ?
#
loop_
_entity_poly.entity_id
_entity_poly.type
_entity_poly.pdbx_seq_one_letter_code
_entity_poly.pdbx_strand_id
1 'polypeptide(L)'
;MKMMITSRGDFVSPRFDLSSEVLVATYYDQQLMEEPRSLLLADVSAEILCDLALKENVAVVVCGGIEEEHYQFLTWKKIAVIDSVIGPHKDVLRLAMDNSLKPGTILPGVTSREVAS
;
A
#
# COMPACT_ATOMS: atom_id res chain seq x y z
N MET A 1 -13.44 -3.12 -6.21
CA MET A 1 -12.62 -2.11 -5.54
C MET A 1 -11.16 -2.32 -5.85
N LYS A 2 -10.40 -1.25 -5.86
CA LYS A 2 -8.96 -1.33 -6.07
C LYS A 2 -8.21 -0.75 -4.88
N MET A 3 -7.06 -1.31 -4.63
CA MET A 3 -6.17 -0.88 -3.55
C MET A 3 -4.77 -0.73 -4.12
N MET A 4 -4.06 0.29 -3.67
CA MET A 4 -2.67 0.48 -4.06
C MET A 4 -1.81 0.38 -2.81
N ILE A 5 -0.76 -0.44 -2.87
CA ILE A 5 0.19 -0.61 -1.78
C ILE A 5 1.55 -0.18 -2.30
N THR A 6 2.18 0.80 -1.66
CA THR A 6 3.55 1.16 -2.02
C THR A 6 4.47 0.07 -1.48
N SER A 7 5.32 -0.46 -2.34
CA SER A 7 6.11 -1.63 -1.99
C SER A 7 7.59 -1.45 -2.31
N ARG A 8 8.39 -2.24 -1.62
CA ARG A 8 9.80 -2.37 -1.89
C ARG A 8 10.12 -3.86 -1.73
N GLY A 9 10.30 -4.56 -2.86
CA GLY A 9 10.44 -6.00 -2.82
C GLY A 9 9.18 -6.62 -2.24
N ASP A 10 9.33 -7.47 -1.25
CA ASP A 10 8.21 -8.18 -0.64
C ASP A 10 7.53 -7.42 0.48
N PHE A 11 7.98 -6.22 0.80
CA PHE A 11 7.51 -5.47 1.95
C PHE A 11 6.85 -4.16 1.54
N VAL A 12 6.04 -3.61 2.44
CA VAL A 12 5.52 -2.25 2.27
C VAL A 12 6.72 -1.30 2.33
N SER A 13 6.77 -0.37 1.40
CA SER A 13 7.85 0.61 1.37
C SER A 13 7.79 1.49 2.62
N PRO A 14 8.93 1.79 3.25
CA PRO A 14 8.92 2.59 4.49
C PRO A 14 8.46 4.02 4.29
N ARG A 15 8.59 4.58 3.08
CA ARG A 15 8.20 5.96 2.83
C ARG A 15 7.44 6.09 1.52
N PHE A 16 6.28 6.75 1.60
CA PHE A 16 5.43 6.97 0.43
C PHE A 16 6.17 7.74 -0.66
N ASP A 17 6.80 8.84 -0.28
CA ASP A 17 7.44 9.74 -1.23
C ASP A 17 8.71 9.20 -1.88
N LEU A 18 9.24 8.11 -1.34
CA LEU A 18 10.44 7.48 -1.90
C LEU A 18 10.15 6.13 -2.55
N SER A 19 8.89 5.82 -2.76
CA SER A 19 8.50 4.53 -3.32
C SER A 19 8.53 4.58 -4.84
N SER A 20 9.13 3.57 -5.45
CA SER A 20 9.16 3.45 -6.90
C SER A 20 8.43 2.22 -7.40
N GLU A 21 7.87 1.45 -6.48
CA GLU A 21 7.08 0.27 -6.81
C GLU A 21 5.73 0.36 -6.14
N VAL A 22 4.69 -0.06 -6.85
CA VAL A 22 3.38 -0.18 -6.23
C VAL A 22 2.75 -1.49 -6.66
N LEU A 23 1.91 -2.01 -5.78
CA LEU A 23 1.10 -3.18 -6.06
C LEU A 23 -0.34 -2.69 -6.17
N VAL A 24 -1.01 -3.00 -7.26
CA VAL A 24 -2.42 -2.63 -7.45
C VAL A 24 -3.24 -3.90 -7.44
N ALA A 25 -4.16 -3.99 -6.51
CA ALA A 25 -5.03 -5.16 -6.36
C ALA A 25 -6.48 -4.78 -6.60
N THR A 26 -7.18 -5.60 -7.37
CA THR A 26 -8.62 -5.46 -7.58
C THR A 26 -9.30 -6.56 -6.80
N TYR A 27 -10.25 -6.20 -5.96
CA TYR A 27 -10.88 -7.16 -5.06
C TYR A 27 -12.36 -6.85 -4.85
N TYR A 28 -13.09 -7.86 -4.43
CA TYR A 28 -14.50 -7.73 -4.10
C TYR A 28 -14.85 -8.79 -3.06
N ASP A 29 -15.56 -8.38 -2.04
CA ASP A 29 -16.01 -9.29 -0.99
C ASP A 29 -14.86 -10.10 -0.40
N GLN A 30 -13.75 -9.40 -0.11
CA GLN A 30 -12.57 -9.97 0.53
C GLN A 30 -11.82 -10.98 -0.33
N GLN A 31 -12.06 -10.97 -1.63
CA GLN A 31 -11.37 -11.87 -2.55
C GLN A 31 -10.77 -11.09 -3.71
N LEU A 32 -9.58 -11.51 -4.12
CA LEU A 32 -8.95 -10.93 -5.30
C LEU A 32 -9.72 -11.35 -6.54
N MET A 33 -9.96 -10.39 -7.42
CA MET A 33 -10.64 -10.65 -8.68
C MET A 33 -9.66 -11.05 -9.77
N GLU A 34 -8.40 -10.73 -9.59
CA GLU A 34 -7.34 -11.06 -10.54
C GLU A 34 -6.00 -10.98 -9.81
N GLU A 35 -4.93 -11.41 -10.46
CA GLU A 35 -3.60 -11.30 -9.90
C GLU A 35 -3.26 -9.83 -9.66
N PRO A 36 -2.73 -9.49 -8.50
CA PRO A 36 -2.28 -8.11 -8.28
C PRO A 36 -1.21 -7.73 -9.27
N ARG A 37 -1.25 -6.48 -9.74
CA ARG A 37 -0.28 -5.97 -10.70
C ARG A 37 0.80 -5.21 -9.98
N SER A 38 2.05 -5.51 -10.31
CA SER A 38 3.18 -4.79 -9.77
C SER A 38 3.63 -3.77 -10.81
N LEU A 39 3.68 -2.51 -10.43
CA LEU A 39 4.07 -1.43 -11.34
C LEU A 39 5.36 -0.79 -10.83
N LEU A 40 6.30 -0.61 -11.76
CA LEU A 40 7.54 0.11 -11.46
C LEU A 40 7.42 1.50 -12.04
N LEU A 41 7.76 2.50 -11.26
CA LEU A 41 7.69 3.88 -11.69
C LEU A 41 9.05 4.34 -12.16
N ALA A 42 9.08 5.14 -13.21
CA ALA A 42 10.33 5.67 -13.76
C ALA A 42 10.99 6.63 -12.78
N ASP A 43 10.18 7.38 -12.05
CA ASP A 43 10.69 8.36 -11.09
C ASP A 43 10.07 8.16 -9.72
N VAL A 44 10.80 8.55 -8.69
CA VAL A 44 10.32 8.52 -7.32
C VAL A 44 9.72 9.88 -7.00
N SER A 45 8.41 9.94 -6.84
CA SER A 45 7.71 11.20 -6.60
C SER A 45 6.36 10.94 -5.96
N ALA A 46 6.07 11.67 -4.88
CA ALA A 46 4.78 11.56 -4.23
C ALA A 46 3.67 12.03 -5.15
N GLU A 47 3.93 13.05 -5.97
CA GLU A 47 2.93 13.55 -6.91
C GLU A 47 2.56 12.51 -7.95
N ILE A 48 3.55 11.78 -8.45
CA ILE A 48 3.29 10.72 -9.42
C ILE A 48 2.45 9.61 -8.79
N LEU A 49 2.73 9.29 -7.53
CA LEU A 49 1.97 8.27 -6.83
C LEU A 49 0.52 8.71 -6.58
N CYS A 50 0.32 9.97 -6.22
CA CYS A 50 -1.02 10.50 -6.04
C CYS A 50 -1.79 10.49 -7.35
N ASP A 51 -1.14 10.88 -8.44
CA ASP A 51 -1.77 10.85 -9.76
C ASP A 51 -2.11 9.42 -10.17
N LEU A 52 -1.24 8.48 -9.87
CA LEU A 52 -1.48 7.08 -10.19
C LEU A 52 -2.69 6.55 -9.42
N ALA A 53 -2.80 6.92 -8.15
CA ALA A 53 -3.93 6.49 -7.33
C ALA A 53 -5.25 7.00 -7.92
N LEU A 54 -5.26 8.24 -8.41
CA LEU A 54 -6.45 8.80 -9.06
C LEU A 54 -6.74 8.11 -10.39
N LYS A 55 -5.70 7.91 -11.18
CA LYS A 55 -5.84 7.31 -12.50
C LYS A 55 -6.34 5.87 -12.42
N GLU A 56 -5.84 5.13 -11.45
CA GLU A 56 -6.27 3.76 -11.24
C GLU A 56 -7.60 3.67 -10.50
N ASN A 57 -8.08 4.78 -10.02
CA ASN A 57 -9.35 4.87 -9.31
C ASN A 57 -9.37 3.96 -8.08
N VAL A 58 -8.29 4.01 -7.30
CA VAL A 58 -8.21 3.17 -6.12
C VAL A 58 -9.09 3.74 -5.00
N ALA A 59 -9.60 2.85 -4.17
CA ALA A 59 -10.39 3.23 -3.01
C ALA A 59 -9.51 3.38 -1.77
N VAL A 60 -8.37 2.69 -1.75
CA VAL A 60 -7.51 2.64 -0.57
C VAL A 60 -6.06 2.69 -1.01
N VAL A 61 -5.25 3.48 -0.29
CA VAL A 61 -3.79 3.48 -0.44
C VAL A 61 -3.21 2.99 0.87
N VAL A 62 -2.36 1.97 0.81
CA VAL A 62 -1.65 1.45 1.97
C VAL A 62 -0.18 1.79 1.78
N CYS A 63 0.44 2.36 2.79
CA CYS A 63 1.83 2.82 2.69
C CYS A 63 2.52 2.85 4.04
N GLY A 64 3.81 3.14 4.02
CA GLY A 64 4.58 3.41 5.22
C GLY A 64 4.37 4.86 5.66
N GLY A 65 5.44 5.57 5.99
CA GLY A 65 5.32 6.97 6.37
C GLY A 65 4.89 7.83 5.20
N ILE A 66 4.02 8.78 5.43
CA ILE A 66 3.53 9.68 4.40
C ILE A 66 3.45 11.09 5.00
N GLU A 67 3.83 12.08 4.21
CA GLU A 67 3.75 13.47 4.67
C GLU A 67 2.31 13.93 4.69
N GLU A 68 2.02 14.83 5.61
CA GLU A 68 0.66 15.30 5.86
C GLU A 68 -0.01 15.84 4.61
N GLU A 69 0.72 16.58 3.78
CA GLU A 69 0.12 17.17 2.60
C GLU A 69 -0.40 16.12 1.61
N HIS A 70 0.31 15.01 1.47
CA HIS A 70 -0.11 13.95 0.56
C HIS A 70 -1.26 13.14 1.16
N TYR A 71 -1.20 12.93 2.46
CA TYR A 71 -2.28 12.27 3.19
C TYR A 71 -3.57 13.07 3.01
N GLN A 72 -3.51 14.37 3.22
CA GLN A 72 -4.68 15.22 3.09
C GLN A 72 -5.20 15.29 1.66
N PHE A 73 -4.29 15.32 0.68
CA PHE A 73 -4.70 15.32 -0.72
C PHE A 73 -5.50 14.07 -1.07
N LEU A 74 -4.99 12.90 -0.68
CA LEU A 74 -5.65 11.64 -0.99
C LEU A 74 -7.01 11.54 -0.29
N THR A 75 -7.08 11.92 0.98
CA THR A 75 -8.34 11.86 1.71
C THR A 75 -9.34 12.87 1.14
N TRP A 76 -8.87 14.02 0.70
CA TRP A 76 -9.72 15.00 0.04
C TRP A 76 -10.33 14.42 -1.23
N LYS A 77 -9.59 13.58 -1.93
CA LYS A 77 -10.07 12.90 -3.13
C LYS A 77 -10.89 11.64 -2.81
N LYS A 78 -11.27 11.46 -1.55
CA LYS A 78 -12.09 10.34 -1.09
C LYS A 78 -11.38 8.99 -1.17
N ILE A 79 -10.08 9.00 -1.09
CA ILE A 79 -9.27 7.79 -1.05
C ILE A 79 -8.88 7.55 0.41
N ALA A 80 -9.19 6.38 0.94
CA ALA A 80 -8.78 6.04 2.30
C ALA A 80 -7.27 5.78 2.33
N VAL A 81 -6.60 6.26 3.36
CA VAL A 81 -5.15 6.06 3.49
C VAL A 81 -4.91 5.28 4.78
N ILE A 82 -4.19 4.17 4.66
CA ILE A 82 -3.75 3.39 5.82
C ILE A 82 -2.25 3.50 5.83
N ASP A 83 -1.72 4.37 6.68
CA ASP A 83 -0.30 4.71 6.69
C ASP A 83 0.44 4.10 7.85
N SER A 84 1.75 4.28 7.84
CA SER A 84 2.65 3.80 8.89
C SER A 84 2.57 2.28 9.07
N VAL A 85 2.37 1.57 7.97
CA VAL A 85 2.26 0.12 7.99
C VAL A 85 3.64 -0.48 7.70
N ILE A 86 4.01 -1.48 8.48
CA ILE A 86 5.27 -2.19 8.32
C ILE A 86 4.95 -3.67 8.21
N GLY A 87 5.45 -4.33 7.18
CA GLY A 87 5.29 -5.77 7.04
C GLY A 87 5.31 -6.23 5.60
N PRO A 88 5.22 -7.55 5.42
CA PRO A 88 5.16 -8.14 4.07
C PRO A 88 3.87 -7.73 3.38
N HIS A 89 3.98 -7.30 2.11
CA HIS A 89 2.80 -6.77 1.43
C HIS A 89 1.71 -7.81 1.20
N LYS A 90 2.06 -9.09 1.13
CA LYS A 90 1.04 -10.14 0.98
C LYS A 90 0.12 -10.22 2.20
N ASP A 91 0.72 -10.15 3.39
CA ASP A 91 -0.05 -10.19 4.63
C ASP A 91 -0.83 -8.91 4.82
N VAL A 92 -0.23 -7.78 4.45
CA VAL A 92 -0.88 -6.48 4.53
C VAL A 92 -2.09 -6.45 3.60
N LEU A 93 -1.94 -6.97 2.38
CA LEU A 93 -3.04 -7.03 1.43
C LEU A 93 -4.21 -7.83 1.98
N ARG A 94 -3.93 -8.99 2.56
CA ARG A 94 -4.97 -9.85 3.12
C ARG A 94 -5.73 -9.13 4.23
N LEU A 95 -5.00 -8.49 5.15
CA LEU A 95 -5.64 -7.76 6.24
C LEU A 95 -6.45 -6.58 5.73
N ALA A 96 -5.95 -5.90 4.70
CA ALA A 96 -6.66 -4.75 4.15
C ALA A 96 -7.96 -5.19 3.47
N MET A 97 -7.93 -6.28 2.74
CA MET A 97 -9.13 -6.80 2.09
C MET A 97 -10.17 -7.25 3.13
N ASP A 98 -9.71 -7.66 4.30
CA ASP A 98 -10.55 -8.14 5.39
C ASP A 98 -11.04 -7.00 6.28
N ASN A 99 -10.68 -5.77 5.96
CA ASN A 99 -10.97 -4.57 6.75
C ASN A 99 -10.38 -4.64 8.16
N SER A 100 -9.31 -5.41 8.33
CA SER A 100 -8.64 -5.56 9.62
C SER A 100 -7.40 -4.72 9.75
N LEU A 101 -6.92 -4.14 8.65
CA LEU A 101 -5.70 -3.36 8.67
C LEU A 101 -5.97 -1.97 9.19
N LYS A 102 -5.12 -1.50 10.09
CA LYS A 102 -5.24 -0.17 10.69
C LYS A 102 -3.94 0.60 10.52
N PRO A 103 -4.00 1.93 10.52
CA PRO A 103 -2.77 2.73 10.48
C PRO A 103 -1.88 2.34 11.64
N GLY A 104 -0.58 2.30 11.37
CA GLY A 104 0.40 1.94 12.39
C GLY A 104 0.56 0.45 12.63
N THR A 105 -0.07 -0.40 11.83
CA THR A 105 0.06 -1.85 11.99
C THR A 105 1.48 -2.27 11.67
N ILE A 106 2.09 -3.02 12.59
CA ILE A 106 3.43 -3.57 12.39
C ILE A 106 3.29 -5.08 12.42
N LEU A 107 3.56 -5.72 11.31
CA LEU A 107 3.51 -7.17 11.21
C LEU A 107 4.92 -7.72 11.31
N PRO A 108 5.09 -8.88 11.93
CA PRO A 108 6.41 -9.48 12.01
C PRO A 108 6.92 -9.79 10.62
N GLY A 109 8.17 -9.53 10.39
CA GLY A 109 8.79 -9.90 9.14
C GLY A 109 8.85 -11.40 9.05
N VAL A 110 9.00 -11.86 7.84
CA VAL A 110 9.11 -13.26 7.62
C VAL A 110 10.26 -13.83 8.33
N THR A 111 11.14 -13.01 8.64
CA THR A 111 12.28 -13.39 9.35
C THR A 111 12.02 -13.80 10.71
N SER A 112 10.96 -13.46 11.17
CA SER A 112 10.75 -13.85 12.46
C SER A 112 10.68 -15.29 12.49
N ARG A 113 11.05 -15.71 11.94
CA ARG A 113 11.20 -16.61 11.88
C ARG A 113 12.08 -17.08 11.59
N GLU A 114 12.42 -16.75 10.87
CA GLU A 114 13.36 -16.96 10.59
C GLU A 114 14.15 -16.77 11.32
N VAL A 115 14.04 -16.53 11.71
CA VAL A 115 14.75 -16.36 12.37
C VAL A 115 14.79 -16.69 13.34
N ALA A 116 14.39 -16.91 13.44
CA ALA A 116 14.54 -17.18 14.08
C ALA A 116 14.95 -17.53 14.51
N SER A 117 14.99 -17.48 14.47
CA SER A 117 15.46 -17.69 14.72
C SER A 117 15.80 -17.94 14.81
#